data_2ee6c763c50b57dc87a3af974d287358
#
_entry.id   2ee6c763c50b57dc87a3af974d287358
#
_cell.length_a   1.000
_cell.length_b   1.000
_cell.length_c   1.000
_cell.angle_alpha   90.00
_cell.angle_beta   90.00
_cell.angle_gamma   90.00
#
_symmetry.space_group_name_H-M   'P 1'
#
loop_
_entity.id
_entity.type
_entity.pdbx_description
1 polymer ?
#
loop_
_entity_poly.entity_id
_entity_poly.type
_entity_poly.pdbx_seq_one_letter_code
_entity_poly.pdbx_strand_id
1 'polypeptide(L)'
;MATIYCTATSLDGYIADDDESLTWLFTTPGGAAPGSTAGADDESAPELHFDRFFAGVGSIVCGANTIEWVRRDLTKDGQPFVWPYSQPTWVVTHRDLDPVDGVEYFAGDIADLHPRLVEAAAGRDVWVVGGGDLAGQFADLGLLDRVWIHQCAVVLGYGRPLLPRRLRLHRRQLDTDGQFTAMLFDVVGPEPRDSA
;
A
#
# COMPACT_ATOMS: atom_id res chain seq x y z
N MET A 1 -7.71 -2.44 15.33
CA MET A 1 -7.09 -3.29 14.29
C MET A 1 -7.98 -3.26 13.07
N ALA A 2 -7.39 -2.98 11.92
CA ALA A 2 -8.04 -2.96 10.62
C ALA A 2 -7.08 -3.48 9.54
N THR A 3 -7.60 -3.99 8.42
CA THR A 3 -6.83 -4.27 7.21
C THR A 3 -6.93 -3.05 6.30
N ILE A 4 -5.82 -2.38 6.05
CA ILE A 4 -5.77 -1.08 5.39
C ILE A 4 -4.92 -1.15 4.13
N TYR A 5 -5.49 -0.80 2.99
CA TYR A 5 -4.72 -0.51 1.79
C TYR A 5 -4.23 0.94 1.85
N CYS A 6 -2.93 1.11 2.09
CA CYS A 6 -2.31 2.43 2.14
C CYS A 6 -1.28 2.56 1.02
N THR A 7 -1.46 3.57 0.16
CA THR A 7 -0.60 3.80 -1.00
C THR A 7 -0.66 5.25 -1.48
N ALA A 8 0.35 5.65 -2.26
CA ALA A 8 0.28 6.87 -3.05
C ALA A 8 -0.37 6.61 -4.42
N THR A 9 -0.99 7.64 -4.99
CA THR A 9 -1.60 7.57 -6.32
C THR A 9 -1.44 8.90 -7.07
N SER A 10 -1.40 8.82 -8.41
CA SER A 10 -1.54 9.99 -9.27
C SER A 10 -2.95 10.58 -9.17
N LEU A 11 -3.14 11.80 -9.68
CA LEU A 11 -4.45 12.46 -9.72
C LEU A 11 -5.49 11.66 -10.51
N ASP A 12 -5.06 10.95 -11.54
CA ASP A 12 -5.89 10.12 -12.42
C ASP A 12 -5.98 8.65 -12.01
N GLY A 13 -5.51 8.29 -10.80
CA GLY A 13 -5.80 7.03 -10.14
C GLY A 13 -4.86 5.88 -10.47
N TYR A 14 -3.60 6.14 -10.74
CA TYR A 14 -2.57 5.12 -10.96
C TYR A 14 -1.56 5.09 -9.82
N ILE A 15 -1.07 3.91 -9.46
CA ILE A 15 -0.06 3.69 -8.41
C ILE A 15 1.36 3.53 -8.98
N ALA A 16 1.49 3.27 -10.25
CA ALA A 16 2.74 3.24 -11.01
C ALA A 16 2.42 3.56 -12.47
N ASP A 17 3.41 4.02 -13.22
CA ASP A 17 3.29 4.18 -14.66
C ASP A 17 3.32 2.82 -15.40
N ASP A 18 3.33 2.82 -16.72
CA ASP A 18 3.37 1.60 -17.55
C ASP A 18 4.69 0.85 -17.48
N ASP A 19 5.78 1.52 -17.13
CA ASP A 19 7.10 0.94 -16.88
C ASP A 19 7.26 0.47 -15.42
N GLU A 20 6.18 0.46 -14.63
CA GLU A 20 6.16 0.16 -13.19
C GLU A 20 7.07 1.09 -12.36
N SER A 21 7.30 2.31 -12.85
CA SER A 21 8.10 3.32 -12.14
C SER A 21 7.28 4.13 -11.16
N LEU A 22 7.91 4.49 -10.05
CA LEU A 22 7.40 5.42 -9.02
C LEU A 22 8.22 6.72 -8.98
N THR A 23 9.01 7.01 -10.00
CA THR A 23 9.86 8.21 -10.04
C THR A 23 9.04 9.49 -9.83
N TRP A 24 7.82 9.54 -10.37
CA TRP A 24 6.89 10.64 -10.20
C TRP A 24 6.55 10.93 -8.71
N LEU A 25 6.50 9.88 -7.88
CA LEU A 25 6.22 10.01 -6.44
C LEU A 25 7.40 10.67 -5.71
N PHE A 26 8.63 10.21 -5.98
CA PHE A 26 9.83 10.69 -5.28
C PHE A 26 10.34 12.03 -5.79
N THR A 27 9.97 12.43 -6.99
CA THR A 27 10.29 13.76 -7.54
C THR A 27 9.27 14.82 -7.15
N THR A 28 8.13 14.45 -6.57
CA THR A 28 7.14 15.38 -6.03
C THR A 28 7.62 15.92 -4.67
N PRO A 29 7.60 17.22 -4.42
CA PRO A 29 7.98 17.79 -3.11
C PRO A 29 7.11 17.20 -1.99
N GLY A 30 7.75 16.63 -0.97
CA GLY A 30 7.09 15.91 0.12
C GLY A 30 6.99 14.39 -0.09
N GLY A 31 7.39 13.86 -1.25
CA GLY A 31 7.49 12.42 -1.51
C GLY A 31 8.61 11.79 -0.68
N ALA A 32 8.30 10.68 0.00
CA ALA A 32 9.26 9.94 0.83
C ALA A 32 9.63 8.61 0.21
N ALA A 33 10.92 8.25 0.26
CA ALA A 33 11.40 6.94 -0.17
C ALA A 33 10.91 5.82 0.76
N PRO A 34 10.78 4.56 0.27
CA PRO A 34 10.45 3.41 1.11
C PRO A 34 11.40 3.29 2.30
N GLY A 35 10.83 3.09 3.50
CA GLY A 35 11.61 2.99 4.74
C GLY A 35 12.12 4.33 5.31
N SER A 36 11.82 5.47 4.68
CA SER A 36 12.06 6.78 5.28
C SER A 36 11.08 7.00 6.44
N THR A 37 11.60 7.33 7.61
CA THR A 37 10.82 7.66 8.82
C THR A 37 11.03 9.12 9.24
N ALA A 38 11.35 9.97 8.29
CA ALA A 38 11.59 11.39 8.54
C ALA A 38 10.26 12.09 8.82
N GLY A 39 9.87 12.18 10.07
CA GLY A 39 8.63 12.87 10.47
C GLY A 39 7.75 12.13 11.48
N ALA A 40 8.10 10.90 11.89
CA ALA A 40 7.31 10.12 12.83
C ALA A 40 7.09 10.83 14.19
N ASP A 41 8.03 11.67 14.62
CA ASP A 41 7.99 12.42 15.87
C ASP A 41 7.60 13.91 15.68
N ASP A 42 7.22 14.30 14.46
CA ASP A 42 6.81 15.68 14.19
C ASP A 42 5.33 15.87 14.60
N GLU A 43 5.12 16.49 15.75
CA GLU A 43 3.76 16.81 16.25
C GLU A 43 2.98 17.75 15.31
N SER A 44 3.68 18.51 14.44
CA SER A 44 3.07 19.41 13.47
C SER A 44 2.63 18.68 12.18
N ALA A 45 3.08 17.43 11.95
CA ALA A 45 2.69 16.66 10.78
C ALA A 45 1.17 16.40 10.76
N PRO A 46 0.54 16.44 9.57
CA PRO A 46 -0.88 16.16 9.41
C PRO A 46 -1.29 14.81 10.03
N GLU A 47 -2.54 14.70 10.48
CA GLU A 47 -3.03 13.43 11.07
C GLU A 47 -2.96 12.26 10.09
N LEU A 48 -3.15 12.52 8.79
CA LEU A 48 -3.04 11.52 7.73
C LEU A 48 -1.62 11.43 7.13
N HIS A 49 -0.56 11.81 7.87
CA HIS A 49 0.82 11.59 7.46
C HIS A 49 1.17 10.10 7.45
N PHE A 50 1.99 9.67 6.48
CA PHE A 50 2.35 8.25 6.32
C PHE A 50 3.01 7.66 7.58
N ASP A 51 3.88 8.40 8.26
CA ASP A 51 4.57 7.90 9.45
C ASP A 51 3.61 7.61 10.60
N ARG A 52 2.55 8.42 10.76
CA ARG A 52 1.49 8.15 11.74
C ARG A 52 0.70 6.88 11.41
N PHE A 53 0.40 6.67 10.13
CA PHE A 53 -0.16 5.39 9.68
C PHE A 53 0.78 4.24 10.00
N PHE A 54 2.05 4.36 9.62
CA PHE A 54 3.04 3.29 9.74
C PHE A 54 3.32 2.89 11.20
N ALA A 55 3.28 3.82 12.13
CA ALA A 55 3.40 3.56 13.57
C ALA A 55 2.32 2.58 14.09
N GLY A 56 1.13 2.56 13.47
CA GLY A 56 0.03 1.63 13.77
C GLY A 56 0.14 0.26 13.13
N VAL A 57 1.09 0.03 12.20
CA VAL A 57 1.21 -1.21 11.42
C VAL A 57 1.85 -2.32 12.23
N GLY A 58 1.21 -3.50 12.24
CA GLY A 58 1.68 -4.70 12.92
C GLY A 58 2.16 -5.81 11.99
N SER A 59 1.57 -5.91 10.80
CA SER A 59 1.99 -6.85 9.76
C SER A 59 1.83 -6.23 8.38
N ILE A 60 2.54 -6.79 7.39
CA ILE A 60 2.62 -6.24 6.04
C ILE A 60 2.31 -7.35 5.03
N VAL A 61 1.58 -7.01 3.97
CA VAL A 61 1.39 -7.88 2.82
C VAL A 61 1.54 -7.09 1.51
N CYS A 62 2.25 -7.67 0.55
CA CYS A 62 2.42 -7.08 -0.78
C CYS A 62 2.42 -8.16 -1.87
N GLY A 63 2.30 -7.73 -3.13
CA GLY A 63 2.46 -8.60 -4.29
C GLY A 63 3.91 -8.68 -4.77
N ALA A 64 4.18 -9.65 -5.67
CA ALA A 64 5.50 -9.87 -6.25
C ALA A 64 6.11 -8.61 -6.90
N ASN A 65 5.34 -7.88 -7.69
CA ASN A 65 5.86 -6.67 -8.36
C ASN A 65 6.28 -5.59 -7.36
N THR A 66 5.60 -5.49 -6.23
CA THR A 66 5.95 -4.54 -5.17
C THR A 66 7.31 -4.86 -4.55
N ILE A 67 7.55 -6.11 -4.14
CA ILE A 67 8.85 -6.47 -3.54
C ILE A 67 9.99 -6.37 -4.55
N GLU A 68 9.77 -6.74 -5.82
CA GLU A 68 10.76 -6.61 -6.87
C GLU A 68 11.08 -5.16 -7.18
N TRP A 69 10.06 -4.29 -7.15
CA TRP A 69 10.28 -2.85 -7.30
C TRP A 69 11.12 -2.30 -6.14
N VAL A 70 10.77 -2.62 -4.89
CA VAL A 70 11.53 -2.20 -3.69
C VAL A 70 12.97 -2.71 -3.76
N ARG A 71 13.17 -3.98 -4.15
CA ARG A 71 14.50 -4.55 -4.34
C ARG A 71 15.29 -3.74 -5.36
N ARG A 72 14.73 -3.51 -6.54
CA ARG A 72 15.38 -2.75 -7.62
C ARG A 72 15.73 -1.33 -7.19
N ASP A 73 14.82 -0.69 -6.44
CA ASP A 73 15.01 0.70 -5.99
C ASP A 73 16.12 0.80 -4.94
N LEU A 74 16.13 -0.06 -3.94
CA LEU A 74 17.10 -0.03 -2.84
C LEU A 74 18.49 -0.59 -3.21
N THR A 75 18.63 -1.27 -4.37
CA THR A 75 19.93 -1.77 -4.84
C THR A 75 20.56 -0.96 -5.97
N LYS A 76 19.98 0.18 -6.34
CA LYS A 76 20.48 1.06 -7.42
C LYS A 76 21.96 1.44 -7.24
N ASP A 77 22.41 1.59 -6.01
CA ASP A 77 23.78 1.97 -5.67
C ASP A 77 24.68 0.77 -5.39
N GLY A 78 24.27 -0.46 -5.81
CA GLY A 78 25.05 -1.69 -5.64
C GLY A 78 25.09 -2.23 -4.21
N GLN A 79 24.25 -1.73 -3.31
CA GLN A 79 24.12 -2.25 -1.96
C GLN A 79 23.34 -3.58 -1.96
N PRO A 80 23.62 -4.51 -1.02
CA PRO A 80 22.79 -5.69 -0.83
C PRO A 80 21.35 -5.30 -0.51
N PHE A 81 20.38 -6.06 -1.04
CA PHE A 81 18.98 -5.84 -0.69
C PHE A 81 18.70 -6.25 0.74
N VAL A 82 18.13 -5.33 1.51
CA VAL A 82 17.57 -5.58 2.83
C VAL A 82 16.14 -5.06 2.83
N TRP A 83 15.19 -5.90 3.30
CA TRP A 83 13.81 -5.46 3.43
C TRP A 83 13.72 -4.30 4.44
N PRO A 84 13.11 -3.17 4.08
CA PRO A 84 13.22 -1.94 4.88
C PRO A 84 12.32 -1.91 6.11
N TYR A 85 11.48 -2.93 6.33
CA TYR A 85 10.51 -2.96 7.42
C TYR A 85 10.79 -4.12 8.37
N SER A 86 10.57 -3.90 9.69
CA SER A 86 10.76 -4.90 10.74
C SER A 86 9.51 -5.73 11.05
N GLN A 87 8.35 -5.30 10.56
CA GLN A 87 7.09 -6.02 10.76
C GLN A 87 7.09 -7.33 9.97
N PRO A 88 6.50 -8.41 10.51
CA PRO A 88 6.25 -9.63 9.75
C PRO A 88 5.61 -9.34 8.40
N THR A 89 6.24 -9.82 7.33
CA THR A 89 5.86 -9.46 5.96
C THR A 89 5.60 -10.70 5.12
N TRP A 90 4.52 -10.68 4.34
CA TRP A 90 4.18 -11.70 3.34
C TRP A 90 4.16 -11.12 1.94
N VAL A 91 4.70 -11.91 1.00
CA VAL A 91 4.59 -11.65 -0.43
C VAL A 91 3.66 -12.69 -1.04
N VAL A 92 2.52 -12.23 -1.56
CA VAL A 92 1.57 -13.09 -2.26
C VAL A 92 2.03 -13.26 -3.71
N THR A 93 2.39 -14.50 -4.08
CA THR A 93 2.89 -14.80 -5.41
C THR A 93 2.88 -16.30 -5.70
N HIS A 94 2.65 -16.66 -6.98
CA HIS A 94 2.92 -18.00 -7.53
C HIS A 94 4.25 -18.08 -8.27
N ARG A 95 4.99 -16.96 -8.31
CA ARG A 95 6.30 -16.88 -8.97
C ARG A 95 7.38 -17.37 -8.02
N ASP A 96 8.40 -18.02 -8.58
CA ASP A 96 9.61 -18.34 -7.87
C ASP A 96 10.50 -17.06 -7.82
N LEU A 97 10.69 -16.52 -6.64
CA LEU A 97 11.47 -15.32 -6.39
C LEU A 97 12.61 -15.63 -5.43
N ASP A 98 13.73 -14.91 -5.57
CA ASP A 98 14.82 -15.01 -4.63
C ASP A 98 14.35 -14.69 -3.20
N PRO A 99 14.70 -15.54 -2.22
CA PRO A 99 14.28 -15.33 -0.84
C PRO A 99 14.84 -14.02 -0.27
N VAL A 100 14.10 -13.44 0.65
CA VAL A 100 14.45 -12.21 1.38
C VAL A 100 14.32 -12.47 2.87
N ASP A 101 15.35 -12.13 3.64
CA ASP A 101 15.33 -12.27 5.09
C ASP A 101 14.18 -11.45 5.70
N GLY A 102 13.43 -12.08 6.61
CA GLY A 102 12.29 -11.45 7.27
C GLY A 102 11.01 -11.39 6.43
N VAL A 103 10.98 -12.02 5.25
CA VAL A 103 9.82 -12.05 4.34
C VAL A 103 9.39 -13.48 4.06
N GLU A 104 8.10 -13.77 4.25
CA GLU A 104 7.49 -15.04 3.88
C GLU A 104 6.81 -14.95 2.51
N TYR A 105 6.93 -16.00 1.70
CA TYR A 105 6.24 -16.10 0.40
C TYR A 105 5.02 -17.01 0.52
N PHE A 106 3.91 -16.55 -0.03
CA PHE A 106 2.64 -17.26 0.07
C PHE A 106 2.00 -17.43 -1.32
N ALA A 107 1.70 -18.67 -1.67
CA ALA A 107 1.08 -19.06 -2.95
C ALA A 107 -0.26 -19.77 -2.70
N GLY A 108 -1.23 -19.07 -2.11
CA GLY A 108 -2.54 -19.61 -1.78
C GLY A 108 -3.61 -18.52 -1.77
N ASP A 109 -4.78 -18.87 -1.27
CA ASP A 109 -5.90 -17.94 -1.20
C ASP A 109 -5.72 -16.89 -0.09
N ILE A 110 -6.12 -15.67 -0.36
CA ILE A 110 -6.06 -14.56 0.61
C ILE A 110 -6.89 -14.88 1.87
N ALA A 111 -7.96 -15.63 1.75
CA ALA A 111 -8.78 -16.08 2.88
C ALA A 111 -7.98 -16.92 3.89
N ASP A 112 -7.01 -17.71 3.42
CA ASP A 112 -6.15 -18.54 4.27
C ASP A 112 -4.97 -17.75 4.85
N LEU A 113 -4.52 -16.72 4.14
CA LEU A 113 -3.44 -15.85 4.59
C LEU A 113 -3.91 -14.85 5.65
N HIS A 114 -5.09 -14.26 5.48
CA HIS A 114 -5.57 -13.15 6.31
C HIS A 114 -5.55 -13.45 7.82
N PRO A 115 -5.97 -14.63 8.32
CA PRO A 115 -5.85 -14.96 9.75
C PRO A 115 -4.41 -14.89 10.27
N ARG A 116 -3.41 -15.29 9.47
CA ARG A 116 -2.00 -15.24 9.83
C ARG A 116 -1.49 -13.79 9.92
N LEU A 117 -1.93 -12.94 8.99
CA LEU A 117 -1.62 -11.49 9.00
C LEU A 117 -2.18 -10.84 10.28
N VAL A 118 -3.43 -11.15 10.61
CA VAL A 118 -4.13 -10.64 11.82
C VAL A 118 -3.43 -11.08 13.10
N GLU A 119 -3.05 -12.35 13.21
CA GLU A 119 -2.31 -12.89 14.35
C GLU A 119 -0.96 -12.18 14.51
N ALA A 120 -0.19 -12.09 13.44
CA ALA A 120 1.12 -11.45 13.43
C ALA A 120 1.06 -9.94 13.71
N ALA A 121 -0.05 -9.29 13.33
CA ALA A 121 -0.26 -7.87 13.62
C ALA A 121 -0.39 -7.58 15.13
N ALA A 122 -0.68 -8.58 15.96
CA ALA A 122 -0.70 -8.48 17.42
C ALA A 122 -1.57 -7.32 17.94
N GLY A 123 -2.78 -7.17 17.37
CA GLY A 123 -3.75 -6.11 17.72
C GLY A 123 -3.54 -4.78 17.01
N ARG A 124 -2.46 -4.62 16.25
CA ARG A 124 -2.20 -3.47 15.36
C ARG A 124 -2.82 -3.70 13.97
N ASP A 125 -2.66 -2.75 13.06
CA ASP A 125 -3.25 -2.83 11.73
C ASP A 125 -2.44 -3.71 10.78
N VAL A 126 -3.13 -4.33 9.82
CA VAL A 126 -2.55 -5.04 8.68
C VAL A 126 -2.41 -4.05 7.52
N TRP A 127 -1.20 -3.87 7.02
CA TRP A 127 -0.94 -3.01 5.87
C TRP A 127 -0.88 -3.81 4.57
N VAL A 128 -1.84 -3.59 3.69
CA VAL A 128 -1.74 -4.00 2.28
C VAL A 128 -0.98 -2.90 1.54
N VAL A 129 0.27 -3.15 1.17
CA VAL A 129 1.12 -2.18 0.47
C VAL A 129 0.65 -1.98 -0.97
N GLY A 130 0.27 -3.09 -1.60
CA GLY A 130 -0.13 -3.13 -3.01
C GLY A 130 0.36 -4.39 -3.73
N GLY A 131 0.12 -4.59 -5.09
CA GLY A 131 -0.61 -3.66 -5.97
C GLY A 131 -2.11 -3.60 -5.77
N GLY A 132 -2.74 -2.74 -6.55
CA GLY A 132 -4.18 -2.51 -6.47
C GLY A 132 -5.03 -3.76 -6.68
N ASP A 133 -4.59 -4.72 -7.51
CA ASP A 133 -5.32 -5.99 -7.67
C ASP A 133 -5.28 -6.84 -6.40
N LEU A 134 -4.14 -6.89 -5.69
CA LEU A 134 -4.06 -7.57 -4.40
C LEU A 134 -5.03 -6.95 -3.37
N ALA A 135 -5.05 -5.62 -3.26
CA ALA A 135 -6.01 -4.92 -2.41
C ALA A 135 -7.46 -5.22 -2.83
N GLY A 136 -7.70 -5.34 -4.15
CA GLY A 136 -8.97 -5.78 -4.71
C GLY A 136 -9.38 -7.18 -4.26
N GLN A 137 -8.47 -8.14 -4.19
CA GLN A 137 -8.75 -9.49 -3.69
C GLN A 137 -9.17 -9.49 -2.21
N PHE A 138 -8.54 -8.67 -1.37
CA PHE A 138 -9.00 -8.47 0.00
C PHE A 138 -10.41 -7.86 0.05
N ALA A 139 -10.69 -6.89 -0.81
CA ALA A 139 -12.03 -6.27 -0.88
C ALA A 139 -13.10 -7.24 -1.37
N ASP A 140 -12.81 -8.08 -2.39
CA ASP A 140 -13.72 -9.09 -2.92
C ASP A 140 -14.17 -10.11 -1.86
N LEU A 141 -13.31 -10.36 -0.86
CA LEU A 141 -13.57 -11.24 0.28
C LEU A 141 -14.17 -10.51 1.51
N GLY A 142 -14.39 -9.20 1.44
CA GLY A 142 -14.84 -8.40 2.58
C GLY A 142 -13.80 -8.27 3.70
N LEU A 143 -12.52 -8.45 3.37
CA LEU A 143 -11.39 -8.41 4.31
C LEU A 143 -10.63 -7.09 4.29
N LEU A 144 -10.99 -6.15 3.42
CA LEU A 144 -10.43 -4.80 3.36
C LEU A 144 -11.34 -3.83 4.12
N ASP A 145 -10.86 -3.30 5.23
CA ASP A 145 -11.63 -2.37 6.07
C ASP A 145 -11.53 -0.93 5.60
N ARG A 146 -10.32 -0.51 5.18
CA ARG A 146 -10.04 0.89 4.85
C ARG A 146 -9.13 1.03 3.65
N VAL A 147 -9.29 2.17 2.97
CA VAL A 147 -8.39 2.67 1.92
C VAL A 147 -7.83 4.01 2.37
N TRP A 148 -6.50 4.11 2.45
CA TRP A 148 -5.78 5.32 2.81
C TRP A 148 -4.92 5.75 1.64
N ILE A 149 -5.23 6.88 1.06
CA ILE A 149 -4.63 7.36 -0.19
C ILE A 149 -3.84 8.64 0.06
N HIS A 150 -2.62 8.69 -0.46
CA HIS A 150 -1.85 9.92 -0.64
C HIS A 150 -1.88 10.28 -2.12
N GLN A 151 -2.84 11.13 -2.53
CA GLN A 151 -2.97 11.55 -3.91
C GLN A 151 -1.97 12.65 -4.21
N CYS A 152 -1.12 12.41 -5.20
CA CYS A 152 -0.11 13.31 -5.70
C CYS A 152 -0.64 14.20 -6.81
N ALA A 153 -0.15 15.44 -6.91
CA ALA A 153 -0.51 16.41 -7.95
C ALA A 153 0.18 16.10 -9.31
N VAL A 154 0.08 14.84 -9.77
CA VAL A 154 0.65 14.33 -11.03
C VAL A 154 -0.42 13.56 -11.80
N VAL A 155 -0.44 13.69 -13.12
CA VAL A 155 -1.24 12.90 -14.06
C VAL A 155 -0.32 11.97 -14.83
N LEU A 156 -0.61 10.67 -14.86
CA LEU A 156 0.19 9.66 -15.57
C LEU A 156 -0.41 9.29 -16.92
N GLY A 157 -1.72 9.46 -17.11
CA GLY A 157 -2.44 9.11 -18.34
C GLY A 157 -2.82 7.62 -18.40
N TYR A 158 -1.93 6.72 -18.03
CA TYR A 158 -2.14 5.28 -17.91
C TYR A 158 -1.08 4.67 -16.97
N GLY A 159 -1.27 3.39 -16.61
CA GLY A 159 -0.37 2.68 -15.69
C GLY A 159 -1.09 1.62 -14.86
N ARG A 160 -0.56 1.30 -13.68
CA ARG A 160 -1.15 0.34 -12.75
C ARG A 160 -2.28 1.02 -11.96
N PRO A 161 -3.53 0.54 -12.09
CA PRO A 161 -4.67 1.20 -11.43
C PRO A 161 -4.59 1.07 -9.90
N LEU A 162 -5.05 2.11 -9.22
CA LEU A 162 -5.09 2.20 -7.77
C LEU A 162 -5.84 1.02 -7.14
N LEU A 163 -7.07 0.78 -7.57
CA LEU A 163 -7.93 -0.27 -7.01
C LEU A 163 -8.96 -0.68 -8.07
N PRO A 164 -8.65 -1.71 -8.90
CA PRO A 164 -9.49 -2.08 -10.04
C PRO A 164 -10.72 -2.89 -9.61
N ARG A 165 -11.50 -2.35 -8.70
CA ARG A 165 -12.78 -2.90 -8.20
C ARG A 165 -13.85 -1.81 -8.12
N ARG A 166 -15.10 -2.21 -8.22
CA ARG A 166 -16.23 -1.32 -8.00
C ARG A 166 -16.62 -1.40 -6.52
N LEU A 167 -16.23 -0.40 -5.76
CA LEU A 167 -16.46 -0.32 -4.33
C LEU A 167 -17.14 0.99 -3.97
N ARG A 168 -18.07 0.94 -3.05
CA ARG A 168 -18.59 2.10 -2.34
C ARG A 168 -17.71 2.35 -1.13
N LEU A 169 -17.21 3.58 -1.04
CA LEU A 169 -16.37 4.06 0.04
C LEU A 169 -17.09 5.17 0.82
N HIS A 170 -16.84 5.24 2.11
CA HIS A 170 -17.26 6.34 2.96
C HIS A 170 -16.04 7.12 3.43
N ARG A 171 -15.94 8.40 3.05
CA ARG A 171 -14.82 9.24 3.44
C ARG A 171 -14.87 9.58 4.93
N ARG A 172 -13.85 9.19 5.68
CA ARG A 172 -13.68 9.51 7.10
C ARG A 172 -12.97 10.83 7.31
N GLN A 173 -11.88 11.02 6.56
CA GLN A 173 -10.98 12.14 6.79
C GLN A 173 -10.31 12.58 5.49
N LEU A 174 -9.95 13.85 5.43
CA LEU A 174 -9.17 14.45 4.35
C LEU A 174 -8.18 15.42 5.00
N ASP A 175 -6.95 15.40 4.52
CA ASP A 175 -5.87 16.25 4.97
C ASP A 175 -4.98 16.66 3.79
N THR A 176 -4.08 17.61 4.00
CA THR A 176 -3.12 18.04 2.98
C THR A 176 -1.71 18.04 3.55
N ASP A 177 -0.77 17.53 2.77
CA ASP A 177 0.65 17.47 3.11
C ASP A 177 1.48 17.90 1.90
N GLY A 178 1.86 19.16 1.84
CA GLY A 178 2.57 19.74 0.69
C GLY A 178 1.77 19.58 -0.61
N GLN A 179 2.30 18.80 -1.54
CA GLN A 179 1.68 18.49 -2.84
C GLN A 179 0.80 17.23 -2.81
N PHE A 180 0.56 16.68 -1.62
CA PHE A 180 -0.29 15.51 -1.44
C PHE A 180 -1.62 15.88 -0.81
N THR A 181 -2.69 15.21 -1.27
CA THR A 181 -3.98 15.17 -0.58
C THR A 181 -4.12 13.79 0.04
N ALA A 182 -4.09 13.74 1.36
CA ALA A 182 -4.29 12.49 2.10
C ALA A 182 -5.77 12.27 2.37
N MET A 183 -6.26 11.08 2.08
CA MET A 183 -7.68 10.71 2.24
C MET A 183 -7.80 9.34 2.88
N LEU A 184 -8.65 9.24 3.90
CA LEU A 184 -9.00 7.98 4.57
C LEU A 184 -10.48 7.65 4.32
N PHE A 185 -10.72 6.43 3.85
CA PHE A 185 -12.06 5.91 3.58
C PHE A 185 -12.29 4.59 4.32
N ASP A 186 -13.53 4.36 4.80
CA ASP A 186 -14.02 3.02 5.10
C ASP A 186 -14.51 2.36 3.81
N VAL A 187 -14.27 1.06 3.68
CA VAL A 187 -14.87 0.23 2.63
C VAL A 187 -16.27 -0.16 3.08
N VAL A 188 -17.29 0.29 2.34
CA VAL A 188 -18.69 -0.03 2.64
C VAL A 188 -19.09 -1.39 2.02
N GLY A 189 -18.54 -1.68 0.85
CA GLY A 189 -18.78 -2.92 0.13
C GLY A 189 -18.80 -2.73 -1.39
N PRO A 190 -19.20 -3.76 -2.14
CA PRO A 190 -19.30 -3.68 -3.59
C PRO A 190 -20.28 -2.60 -4.05
N GLU A 191 -19.91 -1.85 -5.08
CA GLU A 191 -20.83 -0.94 -5.78
C GLU A 191 -21.56 -1.71 -6.89
N PRO A 192 -22.89 -1.87 -6.84
CA PRO A 192 -23.63 -2.58 -7.85
C PRO A 192 -23.44 -1.98 -9.25
N ARG A 193 -23.57 -2.83 -10.27
CA ARG A 193 -23.76 -2.34 -11.64
C ARG A 193 -25.25 -2.11 -11.83
N ASP A 194 -25.62 -1.03 -12.49
CA ASP A 194 -26.99 -0.89 -12.95
C ASP A 194 -27.30 -2.08 -13.86
N SER A 195 -28.40 -2.76 -13.57
CA SER A 195 -28.93 -3.79 -14.49
C SER A 195 -29.35 -3.06 -15.76
N ALA A 196 -28.67 -3.34 -16.87
CA ALA A 196 -29.04 -2.87 -18.18
C ALA A 196 -30.39 -3.46 -18.63
#